data_5a8729f577ad6d0295d796d1232e45c7
#
_entry.id   5a8729f577ad6d0295d796d1232e45c7
#
_cell.length_a   1.000
_cell.length_b   1.000
_cell.length_c   1.000
_cell.angle_alpha   90.00
_cell.angle_beta   90.00
_cell.angle_gamma   90.00
#
_symmetry.space_group_name_H-M   'P 1'
#
loop_
_entity.id
_entity.type
_entity.pdbx_description
1 polymer ?
#
loop_
_entity_poly.entity_id
_entity_poly.type
_entity_poly.pdbx_seq_one_letter_code
_entity_poly.pdbx_strand_id
1 'polypeptide(L)'
;VADLVYPPVIVAIKTLWKYLGLRFDFQGIENVPKTGGAVICMNHVGYLDFALVGTAALPAHRYIRFMAKREIFDHKISGPLMRGMHHISVDRDSGTGSFVAALRALRKGEIVGIFPEGTTSLSFEIDELKSGAVRLAMGAGVPIIPAAVWGSQRIMTKKQKPNFGRNKFPISVSFGEPFTVAKGDDVEAVEADLKNRMLKLLDSVQSNYPDSHTGQWWAPARLGGTAITLEESRNQR
;
A
#
# COMPACT_ATOMS: atom_id res chain seq x y z
N VAL A 1 1.49 -17.26 -16.63
CA VAL A 1 0.99 -18.20 -15.60
C VAL A 1 -0.41 -17.71 -15.21
N ALA A 2 -1.39 -18.62 -15.23
CA ALA A 2 -2.76 -18.25 -14.87
C ALA A 2 -2.87 -17.92 -13.38
N ASP A 3 -3.55 -16.81 -13.03
CA ASP A 3 -3.78 -16.37 -11.66
C ASP A 3 -4.94 -17.15 -11.01
N LEU A 4 -4.79 -18.44 -10.83
CA LEU A 4 -5.88 -19.31 -10.34
C LEU A 4 -6.29 -19.04 -8.89
N VAL A 5 -5.38 -18.50 -8.08
CA VAL A 5 -5.61 -18.23 -6.65
C VAL A 5 -6.25 -16.86 -6.43
N TYR A 6 -6.00 -15.89 -7.29
CA TYR A 6 -6.56 -14.53 -7.15
C TYR A 6 -8.09 -14.49 -7.13
N PRO A 7 -8.82 -15.10 -8.07
CA PRO A 7 -10.28 -15.00 -8.11
C PRO A 7 -10.98 -15.48 -6.82
N PRO A 8 -10.69 -16.67 -6.27
CA PRO A 8 -11.32 -17.10 -5.02
C PRO A 8 -10.93 -16.22 -3.82
N VAL A 9 -9.70 -15.73 -3.75
CA VAL A 9 -9.25 -14.81 -2.70
C VAL A 9 -9.99 -13.47 -2.80
N ILE A 10 -10.18 -12.93 -4.01
CA ILE A 10 -10.96 -11.71 -4.23
C ILE A 10 -12.41 -11.89 -3.76
N VAL A 11 -13.03 -13.03 -4.05
CA VAL A 11 -14.40 -13.33 -3.58
C VAL A 11 -14.46 -13.35 -2.05
N ALA A 12 -13.51 -14.04 -1.41
CA ALA A 12 -13.43 -14.09 0.05
C ALA A 12 -13.23 -12.71 0.68
N ILE A 13 -12.32 -11.91 0.12
CA ILE A 13 -12.04 -10.53 0.57
C ILE A 13 -13.27 -9.63 0.38
N LYS A 14 -13.92 -9.65 -0.78
CA LYS A 14 -15.15 -8.87 -1.00
C LYS A 14 -16.27 -9.28 -0.06
N THR A 15 -16.38 -10.57 0.27
CA THR A 15 -17.33 -11.08 1.25
C THR A 15 -17.03 -10.53 2.66
N LEU A 16 -15.75 -10.51 3.05
CA LEU A 16 -15.32 -9.88 4.30
C LEU A 16 -15.65 -8.39 4.33
N TRP A 17 -15.37 -7.64 3.25
CA TRP A 17 -15.71 -6.22 3.17
C TRP A 17 -17.22 -5.97 3.30
N LYS A 18 -18.04 -6.80 2.67
CA LYS A 18 -19.50 -6.75 2.79
C LYS A 18 -19.96 -7.07 4.21
N TYR A 19 -19.37 -8.07 4.86
CA TYR A 19 -19.66 -8.41 6.25
C TYR A 19 -19.34 -7.24 7.19
N LEU A 20 -18.16 -6.64 7.06
CA LEU A 20 -17.75 -5.45 7.82
C LEU A 20 -18.58 -4.20 7.49
N GLY A 21 -19.30 -4.22 6.36
CA GLY A 21 -20.11 -3.11 5.87
C GLY A 21 -19.28 -1.91 5.41
N LEU A 22 -18.05 -2.13 4.93
CA LEU A 22 -17.16 -1.03 4.54
C LEU A 22 -17.77 -0.15 3.45
N ARG A 23 -17.56 1.14 3.58
CA ARG A 23 -17.98 2.15 2.59
C ARG A 23 -16.75 2.62 1.84
N PHE A 24 -16.68 2.34 0.54
CA PHE A 24 -15.50 2.64 -0.28
C PHE A 24 -15.63 3.96 -1.01
N ASP A 25 -14.55 4.73 -1.00
CA ASP A 25 -14.29 5.86 -1.86
C ASP A 25 -12.98 5.60 -2.61
N PHE A 26 -13.07 5.29 -3.91
CA PHE A 26 -11.93 4.97 -4.76
C PHE A 26 -11.77 6.05 -5.82
N GLN A 27 -10.60 6.68 -5.87
CA GLN A 27 -10.29 7.78 -6.77
C GLN A 27 -9.03 7.48 -7.59
N GLY A 28 -8.94 8.07 -8.79
CA GLY A 28 -7.76 7.95 -9.65
C GLY A 28 -7.53 6.54 -10.21
N ILE A 29 -8.58 5.72 -10.34
CA ILE A 29 -8.47 4.34 -10.88
C ILE A 29 -7.93 4.36 -12.31
N GLU A 30 -8.22 5.38 -13.06
CA GLU A 30 -7.74 5.63 -14.42
C GLU A 30 -6.22 5.76 -14.51
N ASN A 31 -5.56 6.11 -13.41
CA ASN A 31 -4.11 6.19 -13.28
C ASN A 31 -3.44 4.82 -13.17
N VAL A 32 -4.20 3.76 -12.88
CA VAL A 32 -3.70 2.39 -12.89
C VAL A 32 -3.62 1.90 -14.34
N PRO A 33 -2.42 1.62 -14.88
CA PRO A 33 -2.26 1.29 -16.29
C PRO A 33 -2.93 -0.04 -16.63
N LYS A 34 -3.70 -0.06 -17.71
CA LYS A 34 -4.39 -1.28 -18.20
C LYS A 34 -3.40 -2.33 -18.70
N THR A 35 -2.22 -1.92 -19.15
CA THR A 35 -1.14 -2.78 -19.66
C THR A 35 0.22 -2.26 -19.22
N GLY A 36 1.24 -3.10 -19.28
CA GLY A 36 2.59 -2.73 -18.87
C GLY A 36 2.82 -2.81 -17.35
N GLY A 37 4.07 -2.69 -16.95
CA GLY A 37 4.50 -2.66 -15.56
C GLY A 37 4.34 -1.28 -14.92
N ALA A 38 4.14 -1.25 -13.61
CA ALA A 38 4.18 -0.02 -12.81
C ALA A 38 4.55 -0.35 -11.36
N VAL A 39 5.17 0.60 -10.66
CA VAL A 39 5.36 0.52 -9.22
C VAL A 39 4.31 1.39 -8.54
N ILE A 40 3.45 0.79 -7.72
CA ILE A 40 2.52 1.53 -6.87
C ILE A 40 3.15 1.71 -5.50
N CYS A 41 3.36 2.95 -5.09
CA CYS A 41 3.91 3.33 -3.79
C CYS A 41 2.79 3.88 -2.89
N MET A 42 2.54 3.24 -1.76
CA MET A 42 1.45 3.61 -0.87
C MET A 42 1.89 3.74 0.58
N ASN A 43 1.20 4.58 1.36
CA ASN A 43 1.37 4.67 2.80
C ASN A 43 0.90 3.39 3.51
N HIS A 44 1.39 3.16 4.73
CA HIS A 44 1.10 1.94 5.47
C HIS A 44 0.56 2.25 6.87
N VAL A 45 -0.76 2.27 7.01
CA VAL A 45 -1.46 2.59 8.26
C VAL A 45 -2.18 1.39 8.90
N GLY A 46 -2.44 0.34 8.12
CA GLY A 46 -3.12 -0.87 8.60
C GLY A 46 -2.67 -2.13 7.90
N TYR A 47 -2.82 -3.27 8.57
CA TYR A 47 -2.39 -4.56 8.01
C TYR A 47 -3.21 -5.03 6.80
N LEU A 48 -4.38 -4.42 6.56
CA LEU A 48 -5.25 -4.73 5.43
C LEU A 48 -5.06 -3.80 4.22
N ASP A 49 -4.12 -2.84 4.29
CA ASP A 49 -3.89 -1.85 3.23
C ASP A 49 -3.68 -2.49 1.86
N PHE A 50 -2.86 -3.54 1.79
CA PHE A 50 -2.59 -4.25 0.54
C PHE A 50 -3.86 -4.82 -0.11
N ALA A 51 -4.76 -5.39 0.70
CA ALA A 51 -6.00 -5.97 0.21
C ALA A 51 -7.01 -4.89 -0.21
N LEU A 52 -7.03 -3.75 0.48
CA LEU A 52 -7.88 -2.60 0.15
C LEU A 52 -7.42 -1.90 -1.13
N VAL A 53 -6.11 -1.63 -1.25
CA VAL A 53 -5.53 -1.06 -2.47
C VAL A 53 -5.67 -2.04 -3.64
N GLY A 54 -5.45 -3.34 -3.41
CA GLY A 54 -5.73 -4.38 -4.41
C GLY A 54 -7.20 -4.40 -4.85
N THR A 55 -8.15 -4.20 -3.92
CA THR A 55 -9.57 -4.10 -4.24
C THR A 55 -9.88 -2.87 -5.08
N ALA A 56 -9.27 -1.71 -4.78
CA ALA A 56 -9.44 -0.47 -5.53
C ALA A 56 -8.89 -0.54 -6.97
N ALA A 57 -7.89 -1.40 -7.23
CA ALA A 57 -7.33 -1.61 -8.57
C ALA A 57 -8.14 -2.57 -9.45
N LEU A 58 -9.10 -3.33 -8.90
CA LEU A 58 -9.88 -4.31 -9.67
C LEU A 58 -10.66 -3.73 -10.87
N PRO A 59 -11.25 -2.51 -10.78
CA PRO A 59 -11.93 -1.92 -11.94
C PRO A 59 -10.99 -1.63 -13.12
N ALA A 60 -9.69 -1.47 -12.89
CA ALA A 60 -8.69 -1.37 -13.95
C ALA A 60 -8.33 -2.75 -14.58
N HIS A 61 -8.95 -3.86 -14.10
CA HIS A 61 -8.66 -5.23 -14.51
C HIS A 61 -7.20 -5.63 -14.28
N ARG A 62 -6.58 -5.12 -13.20
CA ARG A 62 -5.19 -5.40 -12.86
C ARG A 62 -5.05 -5.98 -11.46
N TYR A 63 -4.12 -6.91 -11.32
CA TYR A 63 -3.68 -7.43 -10.03
C TYR A 63 -2.36 -6.77 -9.64
N ILE A 64 -2.19 -6.50 -8.34
CA ILE A 64 -0.98 -5.92 -7.79
C ILE A 64 -0.19 -7.03 -7.08
N ARG A 65 1.09 -7.21 -7.43
CA ARG A 65 2.01 -8.11 -6.75
C ARG A 65 2.66 -7.36 -5.59
N PHE A 66 2.16 -7.55 -4.39
CA PHE A 66 2.68 -6.85 -3.23
C PHE A 66 4.00 -7.45 -2.74
N MET A 67 4.92 -6.57 -2.37
CA MET A 67 6.12 -6.94 -1.65
C MET A 67 5.80 -7.05 -0.15
N ALA A 68 5.99 -8.21 0.44
CA ALA A 68 5.66 -8.48 1.84
C ALA A 68 6.75 -9.27 2.53
N LYS A 69 6.81 -9.16 3.86
CA LYS A 69 7.81 -9.83 4.70
C LYS A 69 7.80 -11.34 4.50
N ARG A 70 8.99 -11.96 4.54
CA ARG A 70 9.19 -13.40 4.41
C ARG A 70 8.36 -14.21 5.39
N GLU A 71 8.20 -13.75 6.63
CA GLU A 71 7.45 -14.44 7.67
C GLU A 71 5.98 -14.69 7.29
N ILE A 72 5.38 -13.81 6.45
CA ILE A 72 4.03 -13.99 5.93
C ILE A 72 3.97 -15.17 4.96
N PHE A 73 5.05 -15.39 4.20
CA PHE A 73 5.16 -16.51 3.27
C PHE A 73 5.49 -17.84 3.97
N ASP A 74 6.12 -17.79 5.15
CA ASP A 74 6.44 -18.97 5.94
C ASP A 74 5.25 -19.45 6.78
N HIS A 75 4.23 -18.61 6.96
CA HIS A 75 3.03 -18.98 7.71
C HIS A 75 2.18 -20.02 6.94
N LYS A 76 1.67 -21.02 7.67
CA LYS A 76 0.98 -22.21 7.09
C LYS A 76 -0.25 -21.88 6.21
N ILE A 77 -0.98 -20.81 6.53
CA ILE A 77 -2.20 -20.41 5.82
C ILE A 77 -1.89 -19.31 4.79
N SER A 78 -1.29 -18.20 5.21
CA SER A 78 -1.02 -17.08 4.31
C SER A 78 0.05 -17.38 3.26
N GLY A 79 1.04 -18.22 3.58
CA GLY A 79 2.14 -18.52 2.68
C GLY A 79 1.70 -19.12 1.34
N PRO A 80 0.90 -20.19 1.31
CA PRO A 80 0.35 -20.72 0.04
C PRO A 80 -0.45 -19.69 -0.75
N LEU A 81 -1.25 -18.85 -0.09
CA LEU A 81 -2.03 -17.78 -0.74
C LEU A 81 -1.11 -16.71 -1.35
N MET A 82 -0.12 -16.23 -0.58
CA MET A 82 0.84 -15.23 -1.06
C MET A 82 1.62 -15.72 -2.28
N ARG A 83 2.09 -16.97 -2.25
CA ARG A 83 2.77 -17.61 -3.40
C ARG A 83 1.84 -17.82 -4.57
N GLY A 84 0.62 -18.29 -4.34
CA GLY A 84 -0.37 -18.53 -5.38
C GLY A 84 -0.87 -17.25 -6.07
N MET A 85 -0.85 -16.12 -5.37
CA MET A 85 -1.12 -14.79 -5.92
C MET A 85 0.15 -14.12 -6.51
N HIS A 86 1.27 -14.82 -6.56
CA HIS A 86 2.54 -14.30 -7.07
C HIS A 86 3.05 -13.03 -6.35
N HIS A 87 2.72 -12.87 -5.07
CA HIS A 87 3.31 -11.81 -4.26
C HIS A 87 4.82 -12.06 -4.05
N ILE A 88 5.55 -11.01 -3.74
CA ILE A 88 7.01 -11.04 -3.69
C ILE A 88 7.48 -11.04 -2.25
N SER A 89 8.18 -12.11 -1.86
CA SER A 89 8.76 -12.25 -0.54
C SER A 89 9.98 -11.33 -0.37
N VAL A 90 10.00 -10.54 0.70
CA VAL A 90 11.11 -9.66 1.06
C VAL A 90 11.84 -10.27 2.25
N ASP A 91 13.06 -10.71 1.98
CA ASP A 91 14.04 -11.01 3.01
C ASP A 91 14.78 -9.72 3.36
N ARG A 92 14.71 -9.29 4.61
CA ARG A 92 15.32 -8.03 5.05
C ARG A 92 16.85 -8.13 5.18
N ASP A 93 17.36 -9.33 5.39
CA ASP A 93 18.79 -9.61 5.56
C ASP A 93 19.47 -9.78 4.20
N SER A 94 18.70 -10.15 3.15
CA SER A 94 19.19 -10.41 1.80
C SER A 94 18.26 -9.79 0.74
N GLY A 95 18.18 -8.45 0.72
CA GLY A 95 17.26 -7.70 -0.15
C GLY A 95 17.44 -7.92 -1.66
N THR A 96 18.58 -8.44 -2.11
CA THR A 96 18.89 -8.63 -3.52
C THR A 96 17.92 -9.57 -4.24
N GLY A 97 17.53 -10.68 -3.61
CA GLY A 97 16.61 -11.66 -4.20
C GLY A 97 15.23 -11.09 -4.46
N SER A 98 14.68 -10.36 -3.50
CA SER A 98 13.37 -9.70 -3.63
C SER A 98 13.39 -8.58 -4.68
N PHE A 99 14.48 -7.82 -4.75
CA PHE A 99 14.66 -6.79 -5.77
C PHE A 99 14.65 -7.38 -7.19
N VAL A 100 15.42 -8.46 -7.41
CA VAL A 100 15.46 -9.16 -8.71
C VAL A 100 14.10 -9.75 -9.07
N ALA A 101 13.37 -10.32 -8.11
CA ALA A 101 12.03 -10.85 -8.32
C ALA A 101 11.03 -9.76 -8.73
N ALA A 102 11.05 -8.61 -8.05
CA ALA A 102 10.23 -7.45 -8.37
C ALA A 102 10.56 -6.89 -9.76
N LEU A 103 11.84 -6.78 -10.09
CA LEU A 103 12.31 -6.33 -11.40
C LEU A 103 11.81 -7.24 -12.53
N ARG A 104 11.85 -8.55 -12.31
CA ARG A 104 11.31 -9.54 -13.28
C ARG A 104 9.80 -9.40 -13.46
N ALA A 105 9.05 -9.19 -12.37
CA ALA A 105 7.62 -8.98 -12.43
C ALA A 105 7.27 -7.71 -13.23
N LEU A 106 7.91 -6.58 -12.94
CA LEU A 106 7.73 -5.31 -13.64
C LEU A 106 8.02 -5.44 -15.14
N ARG A 107 9.12 -6.11 -15.51
CA ARG A 107 9.49 -6.34 -16.92
C ARG A 107 8.55 -7.28 -17.67
N LYS A 108 7.79 -8.11 -16.96
CA LYS A 108 6.70 -8.95 -17.52
C LYS A 108 5.39 -8.18 -17.65
N GLY A 109 5.36 -6.89 -17.31
CA GLY A 109 4.17 -6.06 -17.36
C GLY A 109 3.29 -6.18 -16.13
N GLU A 110 3.76 -6.77 -15.02
CA GLU A 110 3.04 -6.83 -13.76
C GLU A 110 3.13 -5.50 -13.00
N ILE A 111 2.11 -5.22 -12.17
CA ILE A 111 2.17 -4.10 -11.23
C ILE A 111 2.74 -4.60 -9.90
N VAL A 112 3.73 -3.89 -9.36
CA VAL A 112 4.32 -4.19 -8.05
C VAL A 112 3.90 -3.14 -7.05
N GLY A 113 3.27 -3.57 -5.95
CA GLY A 113 2.86 -2.71 -4.84
C GLY A 113 3.91 -2.70 -3.73
N ILE A 114 4.28 -1.53 -3.27
CA ILE A 114 5.33 -1.33 -2.27
C ILE A 114 4.85 -0.35 -1.21
N PHE A 115 5.15 -0.67 0.05
CA PHE A 115 5.09 0.25 1.17
C PHE A 115 6.50 0.83 1.40
N PRO A 116 6.85 1.98 0.84
CA PRO A 116 8.23 2.47 0.84
C PRO A 116 8.73 2.83 2.25
N GLU A 117 7.85 3.05 3.21
CA GLU A 117 8.20 3.23 4.63
C GLU A 117 8.77 1.95 5.27
N GLY A 118 8.47 0.78 4.71
CA GLY A 118 8.94 -0.54 5.16
C GLY A 118 8.35 -1.02 6.48
N THR A 119 7.46 -0.26 7.11
CA THR A 119 6.75 -0.62 8.35
C THR A 119 5.41 0.09 8.44
N THR A 120 4.47 -0.47 9.21
CA THR A 120 3.19 0.18 9.52
C THR A 120 3.42 1.38 10.44
N SER A 121 2.90 2.54 10.05
CA SER A 121 3.01 3.78 10.79
C SER A 121 2.18 3.71 12.08
N LEU A 122 2.75 4.16 13.20
CA LEU A 122 2.05 4.33 14.46
C LEU A 122 1.46 5.74 14.63
N SER A 123 2.03 6.72 13.93
CA SER A 123 1.52 8.10 13.89
C SER A 123 0.45 8.30 12.83
N PHE A 124 0.27 7.31 11.93
CA PHE A 124 -0.58 7.40 10.73
C PHE A 124 -0.16 8.51 9.76
N GLU A 125 1.07 8.96 9.86
CA GLU A 125 1.71 9.91 8.95
C GLU A 125 2.79 9.20 8.13
N ILE A 126 3.10 9.74 6.96
CA ILE A 126 4.17 9.23 6.10
C ILE A 126 5.51 9.70 6.65
N ASP A 127 6.38 8.76 6.94
CA ASP A 127 7.75 9.00 7.38
C ASP A 127 8.76 9.00 6.22
N GLU A 128 10.01 8.71 6.52
CA GLU A 128 11.05 8.54 5.52
C GLU A 128 10.75 7.35 4.60
N LEU A 129 10.98 7.55 3.33
CA LEU A 129 10.84 6.50 2.34
C LEU A 129 12.19 5.81 2.13
N LYS A 130 12.14 4.57 1.67
CA LYS A 130 13.31 3.82 1.23
C LYS A 130 13.42 3.89 -0.29
N SER A 131 14.61 4.11 -0.80
CA SER A 131 14.89 4.26 -2.24
C SER A 131 14.58 3.03 -3.10
N GLY A 132 14.25 1.89 -2.50
CA GLY A 132 14.01 0.63 -3.21
C GLY A 132 12.93 0.72 -4.30
N ALA A 133 11.85 1.46 -4.04
CA ALA A 133 10.77 1.65 -5.00
C ALA A 133 11.22 2.46 -6.24
N VAL A 134 11.95 3.55 -6.00
CA VAL A 134 12.53 4.40 -7.06
C VAL A 134 13.51 3.60 -7.90
N ARG A 135 14.44 2.89 -7.26
CA ARG A 135 15.44 2.05 -7.94
C ARG A 135 14.80 0.93 -8.78
N LEU A 136 13.68 0.35 -8.32
CA LEU A 136 12.94 -0.66 -9.08
C LEU A 136 12.30 -0.05 -10.33
N ALA A 137 11.67 1.11 -10.22
CA ALA A 137 11.06 1.81 -11.35
C ALA A 137 12.11 2.19 -12.40
N MET A 138 13.24 2.78 -11.97
CA MET A 138 14.37 3.08 -12.84
C MET A 138 14.94 1.83 -13.53
N GLY A 139 15.17 0.76 -12.76
CA GLY A 139 15.77 -0.48 -13.29
C GLY A 139 14.86 -1.25 -14.24
N ALA A 140 13.54 -1.09 -14.10
CA ALA A 140 12.55 -1.71 -14.99
C ALA A 140 12.12 -0.79 -16.15
N GLY A 141 12.35 0.53 -16.06
CA GLY A 141 11.87 1.51 -17.03
C GLY A 141 10.34 1.66 -17.00
N VAL A 142 9.74 1.66 -15.80
CA VAL A 142 8.29 1.73 -15.62
C VAL A 142 7.92 2.95 -14.77
N PRO A 143 6.68 3.46 -14.88
CA PRO A 143 6.23 4.60 -14.07
C PRO A 143 6.06 4.22 -12.60
N ILE A 144 6.14 5.24 -11.73
CA ILE A 144 5.72 5.19 -10.34
C ILE A 144 4.33 5.81 -10.22
N ILE A 145 3.45 5.16 -9.48
CA ILE A 145 2.11 5.64 -9.15
C ILE A 145 2.05 5.85 -7.63
N PRO A 146 2.00 7.09 -7.15
CA PRO A 146 1.75 7.34 -5.74
C PRO A 146 0.32 6.94 -5.39
N ALA A 147 0.12 6.35 -4.22
CA ALA A 147 -1.21 5.99 -3.74
C ALA A 147 -1.36 6.35 -2.27
N ALA A 148 -2.60 6.61 -1.86
CA ALA A 148 -2.95 6.81 -0.46
C ALA A 148 -4.08 5.88 -0.06
N VAL A 149 -3.99 5.30 1.14
CA VAL A 149 -5.05 4.50 1.77
C VAL A 149 -5.35 5.08 3.15
N TRP A 150 -6.64 5.20 3.47
CA TRP A 150 -7.09 5.73 4.75
C TRP A 150 -8.34 5.00 5.28
N GLY A 151 -8.43 4.86 6.60
CA GLY A 151 -9.54 4.18 7.28
C GLY A 151 -9.24 2.72 7.68
N SER A 152 -8.27 2.06 7.06
CA SER A 152 -7.89 0.67 7.34
C SER A 152 -7.34 0.46 8.75
N GLN A 153 -6.66 1.45 9.32
CA GLN A 153 -6.13 1.44 10.67
C GLN A 153 -7.21 1.22 11.74
N ARG A 154 -8.46 1.55 11.42
CA ARG A 154 -9.62 1.36 12.29
C ARG A 154 -10.07 -0.10 12.38
N ILE A 155 -9.65 -0.93 11.42
CA ILE A 155 -9.96 -2.35 11.36
C ILE A 155 -8.85 -3.16 12.03
N MET A 156 -7.62 -2.98 11.57
CA MET A 156 -6.48 -3.74 12.08
C MET A 156 -5.17 -3.00 11.85
N THR A 157 -4.51 -2.58 12.91
CA THR A 157 -3.22 -1.89 12.85
C THR A 157 -2.30 -2.30 13.99
N LYS A 158 -1.06 -1.81 13.96
CA LYS A 158 -0.03 -2.10 14.95
C LYS A 158 -0.43 -1.56 16.33
N LYS A 159 -0.19 -2.33 17.39
CA LYS A 159 -0.47 -1.99 18.79
C LYS A 159 -1.95 -1.73 19.13
N GLN A 160 -2.87 -2.02 18.24
CA GLN A 160 -4.30 -1.93 18.48
C GLN A 160 -4.97 -3.29 18.35
N LYS A 161 -6.03 -3.51 19.12
CA LYS A 161 -6.86 -4.72 18.99
C LYS A 161 -7.61 -4.68 17.65
N PRO A 162 -7.62 -5.79 16.88
CA PRO A 162 -8.40 -5.87 15.66
C PRO A 162 -9.89 -5.62 15.92
N ASN A 163 -10.54 -4.88 15.04
CA ASN A 163 -11.96 -4.57 15.10
C ASN A 163 -12.65 -5.09 13.83
N PHE A 164 -13.10 -6.34 13.86
CA PHE A 164 -13.83 -7.00 12.77
C PHE A 164 -15.34 -6.92 12.94
N GLY A 165 -15.85 -5.99 13.76
CA GLY A 165 -17.27 -5.70 13.86
C GLY A 165 -17.81 -5.00 12.60
N ARG A 166 -19.13 -5.04 12.41
CA ARG A 166 -19.82 -4.35 11.30
C ARG A 166 -19.95 -2.84 11.58
N ASN A 167 -18.80 -2.16 11.64
CA ASN A 167 -18.72 -0.74 12.00
C ASN A 167 -18.95 0.22 10.83
N LYS A 168 -19.08 -0.29 9.61
CA LYS A 168 -19.32 0.49 8.38
C LYS A 168 -18.26 1.59 8.17
N PHE A 169 -17.01 1.31 8.53
CA PHE A 169 -15.93 2.28 8.37
C PHE A 169 -15.80 2.74 6.92
N PRO A 170 -15.66 4.04 6.69
CA PRO A 170 -15.25 4.53 5.37
C PRO A 170 -13.82 4.12 5.10
N ILE A 171 -13.55 3.72 3.87
CA ILE A 171 -12.22 3.37 3.37
C ILE A 171 -12.00 4.16 2.10
N SER A 172 -11.02 5.03 2.13
CA SER A 172 -10.61 5.81 0.98
C SER A 172 -9.30 5.27 0.40
N VAL A 173 -9.26 5.06 -0.90
CA VAL A 173 -8.03 4.74 -1.65
C VAL A 173 -7.97 5.65 -2.86
N SER A 174 -6.84 6.34 -3.02
CA SER A 174 -6.61 7.22 -4.17
C SER A 174 -5.30 6.87 -4.87
N PHE A 175 -5.34 6.77 -6.19
CA PHE A 175 -4.14 6.63 -7.04
C PHE A 175 -3.85 7.98 -7.68
N GLY A 176 -2.66 8.52 -7.42
CA GLY A 176 -2.19 9.75 -8.05
C GLY A 176 -1.71 9.53 -9.48
N GLU A 177 -1.42 10.64 -10.16
CA GLU A 177 -0.90 10.59 -11.53
C GLU A 177 0.43 9.83 -11.61
N PRO A 178 0.56 8.91 -12.58
CA PRO A 178 1.82 8.24 -12.86
C PRO A 178 2.89 9.23 -13.26
N PHE A 179 4.11 9.02 -12.81
CA PHE A 179 5.27 9.75 -13.30
C PHE A 179 6.41 8.80 -13.66
N THR A 180 7.15 9.17 -14.69
CA THR A 180 8.27 8.37 -15.19
C THR A 180 9.58 8.82 -14.53
N VAL A 181 10.49 7.87 -14.37
CA VAL A 181 11.83 8.08 -13.85
C VAL A 181 12.83 7.51 -14.85
N ALA A 182 13.85 8.29 -15.17
CA ALA A 182 14.87 7.89 -16.12
C ALA A 182 16.02 7.17 -15.40
N LYS A 183 16.71 6.30 -16.15
CA LYS A 183 17.94 5.69 -15.66
C LYS A 183 19.03 6.77 -15.60
N GLY A 184 19.44 7.13 -14.39
CA GLY A 184 20.43 8.20 -14.16
C GLY A 184 19.87 9.44 -13.46
N ASP A 185 18.55 9.51 -13.27
CA ASP A 185 17.99 10.53 -12.39
C ASP A 185 18.55 10.40 -10.97
N ASP A 186 18.60 11.51 -10.27
CA ASP A 186 18.99 11.52 -8.86
C ASP A 186 17.92 10.81 -8.01
N VAL A 187 18.31 9.69 -7.41
CA VAL A 187 17.43 8.84 -6.62
C VAL A 187 16.83 9.60 -5.42
N GLU A 188 17.61 10.45 -4.76
CA GLU A 188 17.18 11.20 -3.59
C GLU A 188 16.15 12.28 -4.00
N ALA A 189 16.39 12.97 -5.11
CA ALA A 189 15.46 13.95 -5.64
C ALA A 189 14.12 13.29 -6.07
N VAL A 190 14.16 12.12 -6.72
CA VAL A 190 12.96 11.38 -7.12
C VAL A 190 12.21 10.84 -5.90
N GLU A 191 12.93 10.38 -4.86
CA GLU A 191 12.32 9.92 -3.61
C GLU A 191 11.61 11.06 -2.88
N ALA A 192 12.21 12.25 -2.85
CA ALA A 192 11.62 13.45 -2.28
C ALA A 192 10.35 13.88 -3.06
N ASP A 193 10.36 13.83 -4.40
CA ASP A 193 9.17 14.10 -5.22
C ASP A 193 8.07 13.06 -4.99
N LEU A 194 8.41 11.78 -4.94
CA LEU A 194 7.47 10.71 -4.60
C LEU A 194 6.82 10.97 -3.24
N LYS A 195 7.62 11.28 -2.22
CA LYS A 195 7.12 11.58 -0.88
C LYS A 195 6.16 12.77 -0.89
N ASN A 196 6.50 13.84 -1.59
CA ASN A 196 5.65 15.02 -1.71
C ASN A 196 4.31 14.70 -2.40
N ARG A 197 4.32 13.89 -3.45
CA ARG A 197 3.10 13.43 -4.13
C ARG A 197 2.24 12.57 -3.21
N MET A 198 2.85 11.64 -2.46
CA MET A 198 2.13 10.80 -1.49
C MET A 198 1.55 11.61 -0.35
N LEU A 199 2.27 12.61 0.17
CA LEU A 199 1.77 13.51 1.23
C LEU A 199 0.56 14.32 0.75
N LYS A 200 0.62 14.93 -0.43
CA LYS A 200 -0.50 15.68 -1.02
C LYS A 200 -1.73 14.79 -1.22
N LEU A 201 -1.51 13.57 -1.69
CA LEU A 201 -2.59 12.62 -1.92
C LEU A 201 -3.23 12.15 -0.62
N LEU A 202 -2.42 11.84 0.40
CA LEU A 202 -2.90 11.47 1.73
C LEU A 202 -3.66 12.62 2.39
N ASP A 203 -3.17 13.85 2.28
CA ASP A 203 -3.82 15.04 2.81
C ASP A 203 -5.20 15.25 2.16
N SER A 204 -5.28 15.11 0.83
CA SER A 204 -6.56 15.17 0.11
C SER A 204 -7.55 14.11 0.58
N VAL A 205 -7.10 12.86 0.73
CA VAL A 205 -7.93 11.75 1.21
C VAL A 205 -8.41 12.00 2.64
N GLN A 206 -7.54 12.51 3.51
CA GLN A 206 -7.88 12.81 4.90
C GLN A 206 -8.84 13.99 5.02
N SER A 207 -8.64 15.05 4.23
CA SER A 207 -9.51 16.25 4.24
C SER A 207 -10.94 15.94 3.76
N ASN A 208 -11.09 14.97 2.85
CA ASN A 208 -12.39 14.54 2.32
C ASN A 208 -12.99 13.34 3.10
N TYR A 209 -12.32 12.88 4.16
CA TYR A 209 -12.79 11.73 4.92
C TYR A 209 -14.06 12.07 5.71
N PRO A 210 -15.14 11.26 5.63
CA PRO A 210 -16.44 11.67 6.15
C PRO A 210 -16.56 11.68 7.67
N ASP A 211 -15.69 10.94 8.37
CA ASP A 211 -15.72 10.87 9.83
C ASP A 211 -14.71 11.87 10.45
N SER A 212 -15.13 12.57 11.51
CA SER A 212 -14.25 13.54 12.21
C SER A 212 -12.99 12.87 12.77
N HIS A 213 -11.86 13.51 12.59
CA HIS A 213 -10.56 13.10 13.14
C HIS A 213 -10.36 13.54 14.59
N THR A 214 -11.07 14.58 15.04
CA THR A 214 -10.87 15.23 16.34
C THR A 214 -11.08 14.25 17.50
N GLY A 215 -10.07 14.15 18.35
CA GLY A 215 -10.07 13.26 19.52
C GLY A 215 -9.95 11.77 19.20
N GLN A 216 -9.76 11.39 17.94
CA GLN A 216 -9.72 10.00 17.53
C GLN A 216 -8.31 9.41 17.63
N TRP A 217 -8.20 8.19 18.18
CA TRP A 217 -6.92 7.48 18.32
C TRP A 217 -6.30 7.08 16.96
N TRP A 218 -7.12 6.94 15.93
CA TRP A 218 -6.73 6.53 14.58
C TRP A 218 -6.35 7.70 13.67
N ALA A 219 -6.33 8.90 14.21
CA ALA A 219 -6.01 10.12 13.47
C ALA A 219 -4.76 10.80 14.04
N PRO A 220 -3.89 11.36 13.17
CA PRO A 220 -2.69 12.05 13.60
C PRO A 220 -3.00 13.36 14.34
N ALA A 221 -2.07 13.80 15.19
CA ALA A 221 -2.21 15.00 15.99
C ALA A 221 -2.48 16.27 15.16
N ARG A 222 -1.87 16.37 13.95
CA ARG A 222 -2.11 17.50 13.03
C ARG A 222 -3.56 17.64 12.54
N LEU A 223 -4.34 16.56 12.62
CA LEU A 223 -5.77 16.56 12.32
C LEU A 223 -6.66 16.61 13.57
N GLY A 224 -6.07 16.93 14.73
CA GLY A 224 -6.78 16.96 16.01
C GLY A 224 -7.00 15.57 16.61
N GLY A 225 -6.39 14.53 16.10
CA GLY A 225 -6.43 13.18 16.67
C GLY A 225 -5.48 13.00 17.86
N THR A 226 -5.48 11.79 18.43
CA THR A 226 -4.67 11.45 19.59
C THR A 226 -3.65 10.33 19.30
N ALA A 227 -3.35 10.06 18.03
CA ALA A 227 -2.23 9.19 17.67
C ALA A 227 -0.91 9.81 18.13
N ILE A 228 0.07 8.95 18.40
CA ILE A 228 1.42 9.43 18.75
C ILE A 228 2.01 10.25 17.60
N THR A 229 2.88 11.17 17.94
CA THR A 229 3.57 11.99 16.95
C THR A 229 4.53 11.17 16.10
N LEU A 230 4.96 11.71 14.96
CA LEU A 230 5.94 11.07 14.10
C LEU A 230 7.27 10.83 14.83
N GLU A 231 7.71 11.77 15.66
CA GLU A 231 8.90 11.68 16.48
C GLU A 231 8.80 10.54 17.50
N GLU A 232 7.70 10.49 18.26
CA GLU A 232 7.44 9.39 19.20
C GLU A 232 7.36 8.03 18.50
N SER A 233 6.78 8.00 17.29
CA SER A 233 6.71 6.80 16.45
C SER A 233 8.10 6.28 16.04
N ARG A 234 9.04 7.19 15.73
CA ARG A 234 10.43 6.84 15.40
C ARG A 234 11.14 6.22 16.60
N ASN A 235 10.93 6.75 17.79
CA ASN A 235 11.55 6.25 19.03
C ASN A 235 11.02 4.87 19.48
N GLN A 236 9.92 4.38 18.87
CA GLN A 236 9.28 3.09 19.19
C GLN A 236 9.49 2.00 18.12
N ARG A 237 10.37 2.24 17.14
CA ARG A 237 10.68 1.29 16.05
C ARG A 237 11.73 0.22 16.36
#